data_c4a0edd152c3b42e18c8416778e754d7
#
_entry.id   c4a0edd152c3b42e18c8416778e754d7
#
_cell.length_a   1.000
_cell.length_b   1.000
_cell.length_c   1.000
_cell.angle_alpha   90.00
_cell.angle_beta   90.00
_cell.angle_gamma   90.00
#
_symmetry.space_group_name_H-M   'P 1'
#
loop_
_entity.id
_entity.type
_entity.pdbx_description
1 polymer ?
#
loop_
_entity_poly.entity_id
_entity_poly.type
_entity_poly.pdbx_seq_one_letter_code
_entity_poly.pdbx_strand_id
1 'polypeptide(L)'
;MAVVHCGGKNVAVAQGDSLLTALEREDIAVPNSCRSGVCHSCLMVADSGPIPVKAQAGLTPQQLAQQYFLACQCYPEDDMSVSLADTERRYDAVLVEKQVLNDGVLRVRLETDMPWFAGQYTSIWKSPAEGRSFSIASLPEEGQVEFHIRRRPDGLISSWIEHELGEGDHCELSKARGHCFYTRGSGEETLLLAGTGTGLSPLYGVARQALAENHRGDIHLYAASGSPEQLYLVDELAELAGHHDNFHYHPVARRDTERHPQVKQGDLVDIVSRRHNDLKAHRVYLCGAPAMVKKLQKLSFLQGAAINDILADAFESPA
;
A
#
# COMPACT_ATOMS: atom_id res chain seq x y z
N MET A 1 -23.07 28.40 -4.95
CA MET A 1 -22.90 27.53 -6.14
C MET A 1 -21.40 27.21 -6.17
N ALA A 2 -21.04 25.98 -5.94
CA ALA A 2 -19.64 25.56 -5.97
C ALA A 2 -19.18 25.29 -7.41
N VAL A 3 -17.89 25.48 -7.68
CA VAL A 3 -17.25 25.11 -8.95
C VAL A 3 -16.33 23.94 -8.71
N VAL A 4 -16.57 22.83 -9.42
CA VAL A 4 -15.74 21.62 -9.30
C VAL A 4 -14.91 21.46 -10.56
N HIS A 5 -13.58 21.38 -10.38
CA HIS A 5 -12.66 21.10 -11.47
C HIS A 5 -12.51 19.59 -11.64
N CYS A 6 -12.83 19.06 -12.85
CA CYS A 6 -12.72 17.64 -13.16
C CYS A 6 -12.30 17.43 -14.63
N GLY A 7 -11.22 16.70 -14.87
CA GLY A 7 -10.78 16.35 -16.23
C GLY A 7 -10.51 17.57 -17.13
N GLY A 8 -9.99 18.67 -16.57
CA GLY A 8 -9.73 19.91 -17.31
C GLY A 8 -10.96 20.79 -17.55
N LYS A 9 -12.14 20.42 -17.06
CA LYS A 9 -13.38 21.19 -17.14
C LYS A 9 -13.73 21.81 -15.78
N ASN A 10 -14.37 22.99 -15.78
CA ASN A 10 -14.99 23.59 -14.61
C ASN A 10 -16.49 23.31 -14.64
N VAL A 11 -16.97 22.58 -13.66
CA VAL A 11 -18.36 22.11 -13.55
C VAL A 11 -19.04 22.92 -12.44
N ALA A 12 -20.08 23.66 -12.80
CA ALA A 12 -20.89 24.39 -11.83
C ALA A 12 -21.91 23.45 -11.18
N VAL A 13 -21.86 23.31 -9.87
CA VAL A 13 -22.81 22.49 -9.11
C VAL A 13 -23.90 23.39 -8.53
N ALA A 14 -25.13 23.20 -9.00
CA ALA A 14 -26.25 23.96 -8.50
C ALA A 14 -26.62 23.54 -7.07
N GLN A 15 -27.20 24.45 -6.30
CA GLN A 15 -27.62 24.13 -4.93
C GLN A 15 -28.67 23.01 -4.93
N GLY A 16 -28.39 21.95 -4.16
CA GLY A 16 -29.24 20.77 -4.08
C GLY A 16 -28.93 19.66 -5.09
N ASP A 17 -28.03 19.91 -6.04
CA ASP A 17 -27.54 18.86 -6.94
C ASP A 17 -26.38 18.09 -6.34
N SER A 18 -26.34 16.78 -6.60
CA SER A 18 -25.11 16.01 -6.34
C SER A 18 -24.06 16.31 -7.41
N LEU A 19 -22.80 16.16 -7.03
CA LEU A 19 -21.69 16.30 -7.98
C LEU A 19 -21.84 15.33 -9.16
N LEU A 20 -22.31 14.09 -8.92
CA LEU A 20 -22.60 13.13 -9.98
C LEU A 20 -23.54 13.72 -11.04
N THR A 21 -24.66 14.34 -10.61
CA THR A 21 -25.63 14.95 -11.51
C THR A 21 -25.03 16.11 -12.31
N ALA A 22 -24.19 16.91 -11.68
CA ALA A 22 -23.52 18.03 -12.36
C ALA A 22 -22.50 17.54 -13.39
N LEU A 23 -21.71 16.50 -13.06
CA LEU A 23 -20.73 15.90 -13.99
C LEU A 23 -21.41 15.27 -15.21
N GLU A 24 -22.55 14.59 -15.01
CA GLU A 24 -23.34 14.00 -16.11
C GLU A 24 -23.88 15.07 -17.08
N ARG A 25 -24.26 16.26 -16.60
CA ARG A 25 -24.69 17.39 -17.47
C ARG A 25 -23.58 17.91 -18.36
N GLU A 26 -22.34 17.80 -17.93
CA GLU A 26 -21.15 18.22 -18.66
C GLU A 26 -20.50 17.08 -19.46
N ASP A 27 -21.24 15.99 -19.68
CA ASP A 27 -20.79 14.78 -20.39
C ASP A 27 -19.49 14.19 -19.80
N ILE A 28 -19.31 14.26 -18.48
CA ILE A 28 -18.24 13.58 -17.77
C ILE A 28 -18.80 12.27 -17.24
N ALA A 29 -18.38 11.17 -17.85
CA ALA A 29 -18.82 9.83 -17.46
C ALA A 29 -18.22 9.39 -16.13
N VAL A 30 -19.05 9.24 -15.11
CA VAL A 30 -18.70 8.64 -13.81
C VAL A 30 -19.47 7.33 -13.67
N PRO A 31 -18.81 6.19 -13.46
CA PRO A 31 -19.51 4.94 -13.18
C PRO A 31 -20.49 5.11 -12.03
N ASN A 32 -21.74 4.72 -12.21
CA ASN A 32 -22.75 4.82 -11.14
C ASN A 32 -23.83 3.76 -11.28
N SER A 33 -24.53 3.44 -10.17
CA SER A 33 -25.64 2.49 -10.16
C SER A 33 -26.74 2.92 -9.18
N CYS A 34 -26.55 2.75 -7.86
CA CYS A 34 -27.60 2.94 -6.86
C CYS A 34 -27.99 4.40 -6.56
N ARG A 35 -27.10 5.35 -6.80
CA ARG A 35 -27.21 6.80 -6.46
C ARG A 35 -27.59 7.10 -5.00
N SER A 36 -27.47 6.10 -4.11
CA SER A 36 -27.79 6.19 -2.67
C SER A 36 -26.59 5.98 -1.73
N GLY A 37 -25.36 5.87 -2.28
CA GLY A 37 -24.15 5.71 -1.50
C GLY A 37 -23.82 4.28 -1.05
N VAL A 38 -24.55 3.27 -1.53
CA VAL A 38 -24.40 1.87 -1.06
C VAL A 38 -23.48 1.03 -1.96
N CYS A 39 -23.53 1.22 -3.28
CA CYS A 39 -22.80 0.34 -4.22
C CYS A 39 -21.35 0.74 -4.48
N HIS A 40 -20.95 1.94 -4.08
CA HIS A 40 -19.63 2.55 -4.26
C HIS A 40 -19.14 2.66 -5.73
N SER A 41 -20.03 2.46 -6.72
CA SER A 41 -19.64 2.55 -8.14
C SER A 41 -19.23 3.96 -8.56
N CYS A 42 -19.74 5.01 -7.89
CA CYS A 42 -19.44 6.42 -8.18
C CYS A 42 -18.26 6.97 -7.34
N LEU A 43 -17.29 6.11 -7.02
CA LEU A 43 -16.13 6.50 -6.24
C LEU A 43 -15.23 7.44 -7.05
N MET A 44 -14.87 8.57 -6.46
CA MET A 44 -13.95 9.57 -6.99
C MET A 44 -12.91 9.95 -5.94
N VAL A 45 -11.90 10.71 -6.33
CA VAL A 45 -10.85 11.23 -5.43
C VAL A 45 -10.90 12.76 -5.45
N ALA A 46 -10.84 13.40 -4.28
CA ALA A 46 -10.60 14.81 -4.19
C ALA A 46 -9.10 15.09 -4.28
N ASP A 47 -8.70 15.84 -5.30
CA ASP A 47 -7.32 16.32 -5.46
C ASP A 47 -7.07 17.54 -4.58
N SER A 48 -8.12 18.35 -4.34
CA SER A 48 -8.11 19.48 -3.40
C SER A 48 -9.54 19.93 -3.05
N GLY A 49 -9.68 20.70 -1.96
CA GLY A 49 -10.95 21.20 -1.46
C GLY A 49 -11.63 20.30 -0.43
N PRO A 50 -12.63 20.82 0.31
CA PRO A 50 -13.29 20.07 1.37
C PRO A 50 -14.28 19.03 0.81
N ILE A 51 -14.23 17.81 1.37
CA ILE A 51 -15.17 16.76 1.03
C ILE A 51 -16.33 16.77 2.04
N PRO A 52 -17.59 16.89 1.59
CA PRO A 52 -18.74 16.77 2.49
C PRO A 52 -18.76 15.42 3.22
N VAL A 53 -18.94 15.42 4.54
CA VAL A 53 -18.90 14.23 5.39
C VAL A 53 -19.83 13.12 4.88
N LYS A 54 -21.00 13.47 4.39
CA LYS A 54 -21.99 12.52 3.85
C LYS A 54 -21.45 11.75 2.62
N ALA A 55 -20.58 12.37 1.83
CA ALA A 55 -19.98 11.75 0.66
C ALA A 55 -18.94 10.69 1.00
N GLN A 56 -18.51 10.62 2.24
CA GLN A 56 -17.54 9.64 2.74
C GLN A 56 -18.16 8.56 3.63
N ALA A 57 -19.48 8.57 3.80
CA ALA A 57 -20.17 7.57 4.62
C ALA A 57 -20.00 6.16 4.05
N GLY A 58 -19.61 5.20 4.91
CA GLY A 58 -19.42 3.79 4.55
C GLY A 58 -18.07 3.48 3.87
N LEU A 59 -17.18 4.46 3.71
CA LEU A 59 -15.83 4.23 3.20
C LEU A 59 -14.89 3.71 4.29
N THR A 60 -13.89 2.93 3.89
CA THR A 60 -12.86 2.42 4.80
C THR A 60 -11.90 3.53 5.27
N PRO A 61 -11.21 3.38 6.41
CA PRO A 61 -10.20 4.35 6.85
C PRO A 61 -9.15 4.65 5.78
N GLN A 62 -8.72 3.65 5.00
CA GLN A 62 -7.76 3.81 3.93
C GLN A 62 -8.32 4.64 2.75
N GLN A 63 -9.60 4.44 2.42
CA GLN A 63 -10.27 5.27 1.40
C GLN A 63 -10.41 6.72 1.87
N LEU A 64 -10.75 6.94 3.14
CA LEU A 64 -10.82 8.27 3.73
C LEU A 64 -9.45 8.97 3.69
N ALA A 65 -8.39 8.28 4.09
CA ALA A 65 -7.02 8.81 4.05
C ALA A 65 -6.58 9.19 2.63
N GLN A 66 -7.01 8.41 1.63
CA GLN A 66 -6.75 8.68 0.20
C GLN A 66 -7.72 9.69 -0.42
N GLN A 67 -8.53 10.39 0.37
CA GLN A 67 -9.49 11.39 -0.09
C GLN A 67 -10.54 10.86 -1.07
N TYR A 68 -10.90 9.56 -0.95
CA TYR A 68 -12.02 9.01 -1.73
C TYR A 68 -13.35 9.54 -1.22
N PHE A 69 -14.31 9.68 -2.13
CA PHE A 69 -15.69 10.05 -1.83
C PHE A 69 -16.66 9.50 -2.89
N LEU A 70 -17.94 9.47 -2.55
CA LEU A 70 -19.01 9.01 -3.42
C LEU A 70 -19.68 10.21 -4.12
N ALA A 71 -19.50 10.36 -5.42
CA ALA A 71 -19.99 11.51 -6.17
C ALA A 71 -21.52 11.68 -6.08
N CYS A 72 -22.29 10.58 -5.95
CA CYS A 72 -23.75 10.64 -5.79
C CYS A 72 -24.20 11.16 -4.41
N GLN A 73 -23.32 11.22 -3.42
CA GLN A 73 -23.57 11.74 -2.07
C GLN A 73 -22.78 13.03 -1.80
N CYS A 74 -22.01 13.51 -2.79
CA CYS A 74 -21.25 14.75 -2.70
C CYS A 74 -22.12 15.94 -3.14
N TYR A 75 -22.42 16.83 -2.21
CA TYR A 75 -23.13 18.09 -2.41
C TYR A 75 -22.17 19.20 -2.01
N PRO A 76 -21.25 19.62 -2.89
CA PRO A 76 -20.19 20.56 -2.53
C PRO A 76 -20.77 21.97 -2.27
N GLU A 77 -20.34 22.59 -1.18
CA GLU A 77 -20.65 23.97 -0.84
C GLU A 77 -19.52 24.93 -1.25
N ASP A 78 -18.29 24.40 -1.29
CA ASP A 78 -17.07 25.09 -1.67
C ASP A 78 -16.46 24.51 -2.96
N ASP A 79 -15.57 25.27 -3.58
CA ASP A 79 -14.85 24.85 -4.77
C ASP A 79 -13.90 23.68 -4.44
N MET A 80 -13.81 22.72 -5.35
CA MET A 80 -12.93 21.56 -5.21
C MET A 80 -12.39 21.09 -6.56
N SER A 81 -11.27 20.37 -6.52
CA SER A 81 -10.74 19.64 -7.67
C SER A 81 -10.85 18.14 -7.43
N VAL A 82 -11.33 17.42 -8.44
CA VAL A 82 -11.60 15.98 -8.33
C VAL A 82 -11.13 15.22 -9.57
N SER A 83 -10.81 13.96 -9.36
CA SER A 83 -10.47 13.02 -10.43
C SER A 83 -11.27 11.74 -10.31
N LEU A 84 -11.43 11.03 -11.43
CA LEU A 84 -11.95 9.67 -11.41
C LEU A 84 -10.99 8.77 -10.63
N ALA A 85 -11.51 7.80 -9.88
CA ALA A 85 -10.71 6.89 -9.06
C ALA A 85 -9.61 6.16 -9.87
N ASP A 86 -9.88 5.89 -11.15
CA ASP A 86 -8.97 5.17 -12.05
C ASP A 86 -8.19 6.07 -13.03
N THR A 87 -8.12 7.40 -12.77
CA THR A 87 -7.35 8.29 -13.65
C THR A 87 -5.86 7.94 -13.60
N GLU A 88 -5.27 7.57 -14.71
CA GLU A 88 -3.83 7.32 -14.85
C GLU A 88 -3.07 8.65 -14.88
N ARG A 89 -2.74 9.15 -13.70
CA ARG A 89 -1.76 10.24 -13.57
C ARG A 89 -0.37 9.64 -13.42
N ARG A 90 0.57 10.17 -14.20
CA ARG A 90 1.99 9.82 -14.11
C ARG A 90 2.78 10.98 -13.50
N TYR A 91 3.83 10.64 -12.81
CA TYR A 91 4.74 11.54 -12.13
C TYR A 91 6.15 11.26 -12.61
N ASP A 92 6.91 12.32 -12.84
CA ASP A 92 8.34 12.17 -13.11
C ASP A 92 9.05 11.69 -11.86
N ALA A 93 10.08 10.87 -12.05
CA ALA A 93 10.90 10.36 -10.97
C ALA A 93 12.35 10.19 -11.42
N VAL A 94 13.28 10.51 -10.53
CA VAL A 94 14.73 10.43 -10.79
C VAL A 94 15.34 9.37 -9.89
N LEU A 95 16.15 8.47 -10.45
CA LEU A 95 16.89 7.49 -9.67
C LEU A 95 17.97 8.16 -8.84
N VAL A 96 17.88 8.01 -7.52
CA VAL A 96 18.85 8.56 -6.55
C VAL A 96 19.85 7.50 -6.11
N GLU A 97 19.38 6.28 -5.83
CA GLU A 97 20.24 5.23 -5.25
C GLU A 97 19.77 3.84 -5.67
N LYS A 98 20.75 2.98 -5.94
CA LYS A 98 20.57 1.52 -6.02
C LYS A 98 21.52 0.81 -5.07
N GLN A 99 21.00 -0.07 -4.23
CA GLN A 99 21.76 -0.87 -3.28
C GLN A 99 21.35 -2.34 -3.34
N VAL A 100 22.30 -3.25 -3.47
CA VAL A 100 22.05 -4.69 -3.33
C VAL A 100 21.87 -5.02 -1.85
N LEU A 101 20.66 -5.49 -1.48
CA LEU A 101 20.36 -5.91 -0.10
C LEU A 101 20.78 -7.36 0.15
N ASN A 102 20.60 -8.22 -0.85
CA ASN A 102 21.12 -9.58 -0.93
C ASN A 102 21.13 -10.04 -2.40
N ASP A 103 21.54 -11.27 -2.66
CA ASP A 103 21.62 -11.81 -4.03
C ASP A 103 20.29 -11.76 -4.81
N GLY A 104 19.16 -11.69 -4.13
CA GLY A 104 17.83 -11.71 -4.71
C GLY A 104 17.05 -10.39 -4.67
N VAL A 105 17.54 -9.35 -3.96
CA VAL A 105 16.79 -8.12 -3.72
C VAL A 105 17.65 -6.87 -3.88
N LEU A 106 17.13 -5.92 -4.64
CA LEU A 106 17.68 -4.59 -4.86
C LEU A 106 16.81 -3.54 -4.13
N ARG A 107 17.42 -2.66 -3.34
CA ARG A 107 16.81 -1.41 -2.85
C ARG A 107 16.96 -0.35 -3.91
N VAL A 108 15.88 0.36 -4.22
CA VAL A 108 15.85 1.45 -5.21
C VAL A 108 15.17 2.64 -4.60
N ARG A 109 15.80 3.82 -4.67
CA ARG A 109 15.22 5.09 -4.21
C ARG A 109 15.08 6.06 -5.36
N LEU A 110 13.88 6.62 -5.48
CA LEU A 110 13.55 7.61 -6.50
C LEU A 110 13.10 8.91 -5.83
N GLU A 111 13.55 10.04 -6.35
CA GLU A 111 13.01 11.36 -6.02
C GLU A 111 11.81 11.65 -6.93
N THR A 112 10.69 12.12 -6.35
CA THR A 112 9.43 12.38 -7.08
C THR A 112 8.51 13.28 -6.26
N ASP A 113 7.60 13.98 -6.93
CA ASP A 113 6.50 14.75 -6.31
C ASP A 113 5.20 13.91 -6.16
N MET A 114 5.25 12.61 -6.49
CA MET A 114 4.12 11.70 -6.31
C MET A 114 3.78 11.57 -4.80
N PRO A 115 2.54 11.84 -4.37
CA PRO A 115 2.13 11.57 -2.99
C PRO A 115 1.90 10.06 -2.78
N TRP A 116 2.32 9.54 -1.61
CA TRP A 116 2.12 8.13 -1.24
C TRP A 116 1.89 7.93 0.25
N PHE A 117 1.43 6.74 0.61
CA PHE A 117 1.50 6.18 1.96
C PHE A 117 2.43 4.97 1.97
N ALA A 118 3.22 4.80 3.04
CA ALA A 118 4.10 3.66 3.21
C ALA A 118 3.28 2.34 3.19
N GLY A 119 3.63 1.43 2.28
CA GLY A 119 2.89 0.18 2.06
C GLY A 119 1.97 0.17 0.84
N GLN A 120 1.68 1.32 0.22
CA GLN A 120 1.03 1.36 -1.10
C GLN A 120 1.95 0.78 -2.18
N TYR A 121 1.45 0.66 -3.40
CA TYR A 121 2.24 0.34 -4.58
C TYR A 121 2.06 1.38 -5.68
N THR A 122 3.03 1.48 -6.58
CA THR A 122 2.95 2.23 -7.83
C THR A 122 3.60 1.45 -8.95
N SER A 123 3.27 1.77 -10.20
CA SER A 123 3.99 1.21 -11.35
C SER A 123 5.15 2.11 -11.72
N ILE A 124 6.34 1.51 -11.87
CA ILE A 124 7.53 2.14 -12.47
C ILE A 124 7.49 1.82 -13.96
N TRP A 125 7.62 2.84 -14.81
CA TRP A 125 7.50 2.74 -16.25
C TRP A 125 8.84 2.99 -16.93
N LYS A 126 9.26 2.03 -17.77
CA LYS A 126 10.40 2.17 -18.68
C LYS A 126 10.00 2.93 -19.96
N SER A 127 8.76 2.72 -20.40
CA SER A 127 8.15 3.35 -21.57
C SER A 127 6.63 3.50 -21.37
N PRO A 128 5.90 4.20 -22.24
CA PRO A 128 4.44 4.32 -22.14
C PRO A 128 3.68 2.98 -22.04
N ALA A 129 4.27 1.89 -22.56
CA ALA A 129 3.63 0.56 -22.61
C ALA A 129 4.27 -0.48 -21.68
N GLU A 130 5.46 -0.19 -21.13
CA GLU A 130 6.24 -1.16 -20.34
C GLU A 130 6.40 -0.65 -18.91
N GLY A 131 5.65 -1.21 -18.00
CA GLY A 131 5.69 -0.85 -16.58
C GLY A 131 5.41 -2.05 -15.68
N ARG A 132 5.78 -1.92 -14.40
CA ARG A 132 5.57 -2.93 -13.36
C ARG A 132 5.26 -2.28 -12.04
N SER A 133 4.32 -2.86 -11.30
CA SER A 133 3.97 -2.41 -9.95
C SER A 133 4.98 -2.92 -8.93
N PHE A 134 5.38 -2.02 -8.01
CA PHE A 134 6.23 -2.30 -6.86
C PHE A 134 5.66 -1.62 -5.62
N SER A 135 5.76 -2.30 -4.48
CA SER A 135 5.27 -1.79 -3.22
C SER A 135 6.29 -0.85 -2.57
N ILE A 136 5.80 0.21 -1.97
CA ILE A 136 6.57 1.31 -1.40
C ILE A 136 6.94 0.97 0.05
N ALA A 137 8.23 1.09 0.36
CA ALA A 137 8.83 0.81 1.66
C ALA A 137 9.12 2.07 2.50
N SER A 138 9.26 3.24 1.84
CA SER A 138 9.61 4.51 2.51
C SER A 138 8.41 5.21 3.11
N LEU A 139 8.70 6.04 4.11
CA LEU A 139 7.76 7.01 4.66
C LEU A 139 7.75 8.27 3.80
N PRO A 140 6.62 8.98 3.66
CA PRO A 140 6.55 10.24 2.90
C PRO A 140 7.54 11.30 3.38
N GLU A 141 7.79 11.35 4.69
CA GLU A 141 8.68 12.31 5.34
C GLU A 141 10.15 12.13 4.95
N GLU A 142 10.52 10.99 4.37
CA GLU A 142 11.88 10.71 3.87
C GLU A 142 12.16 11.43 2.54
N GLY A 143 11.12 11.95 1.87
CA GLY A 143 11.26 12.74 0.64
C GLY A 143 11.65 11.94 -0.60
N GLN A 144 11.87 10.63 -0.46
CA GLN A 144 12.22 9.70 -1.54
C GLN A 144 11.35 8.46 -1.45
N VAL A 145 10.85 7.99 -2.58
CA VAL A 145 10.12 6.73 -2.62
C VAL A 145 11.10 5.56 -2.73
N GLU A 146 11.01 4.60 -1.80
CA GLU A 146 11.87 3.42 -1.74
C GLU A 146 11.11 2.16 -2.13
N PHE A 147 11.76 1.31 -2.90
CA PHE A 147 11.27 0.00 -3.33
C PHE A 147 12.27 -1.10 -3.03
N HIS A 148 11.80 -2.29 -2.62
CA HIS A 148 12.59 -3.50 -2.55
C HIS A 148 12.21 -4.41 -3.73
N ILE A 149 13.04 -4.44 -4.73
CA ILE A 149 12.75 -5.08 -6.02
C ILE A 149 13.44 -6.44 -6.09
N ARG A 150 12.65 -7.49 -6.35
CA ARG A 150 13.22 -8.80 -6.61
C ARG A 150 14.00 -8.80 -7.91
N ARG A 151 15.29 -9.17 -7.83
CA ARG A 151 16.17 -9.35 -8.99
C ARG A 151 15.70 -10.55 -9.80
N ARG A 152 15.33 -10.35 -11.04
CA ARG A 152 14.91 -11.39 -11.97
C ARG A 152 15.69 -11.20 -13.27
N PRO A 153 16.58 -12.15 -13.65
CA PRO A 153 17.38 -12.03 -14.88
C PRO A 153 16.52 -11.78 -16.13
N ASP A 154 15.35 -12.45 -16.21
CA ASP A 154 14.41 -12.34 -17.34
C ASP A 154 13.27 -11.33 -17.09
N GLY A 155 13.37 -10.54 -16.04
CA GLY A 155 12.34 -9.56 -15.67
C GLY A 155 12.51 -8.25 -16.43
N LEU A 156 11.57 -7.90 -17.32
CA LEU A 156 11.63 -6.70 -18.16
C LEU A 156 12.00 -5.43 -17.38
N ILE A 157 11.27 -5.11 -16.33
CA ILE A 157 11.48 -3.88 -15.55
C ILE A 157 12.56 -4.05 -14.48
N SER A 158 12.61 -5.18 -13.76
CA SER A 158 13.63 -5.40 -12.72
C SER A 158 15.04 -5.48 -13.30
N SER A 159 15.21 -6.14 -14.47
CA SER A 159 16.49 -6.21 -15.17
C SER A 159 16.90 -4.84 -15.73
N TRP A 160 15.97 -4.10 -16.32
CA TRP A 160 16.21 -2.72 -16.77
C TRP A 160 16.65 -1.80 -15.61
N ILE A 161 15.95 -1.83 -14.47
CA ILE A 161 16.33 -1.04 -13.29
C ILE A 161 17.73 -1.43 -12.80
N GLU A 162 18.04 -2.73 -12.80
CA GLU A 162 19.31 -3.23 -12.29
C GLU A 162 20.49 -2.84 -13.19
N HIS A 163 20.34 -2.97 -14.51
CA HIS A 163 21.47 -2.92 -15.44
C HIS A 163 21.53 -1.69 -16.34
N GLU A 164 20.40 -1.04 -16.62
CA GLU A 164 20.32 0.05 -17.58
C GLU A 164 20.02 1.40 -16.93
N LEU A 165 19.10 1.47 -15.95
CA LEU A 165 18.74 2.71 -15.26
C LEU A 165 19.87 3.14 -14.32
N GLY A 166 20.51 4.28 -14.58
CA GLY A 166 21.60 4.87 -13.79
C GLY A 166 21.12 5.92 -12.79
N GLU A 167 21.94 6.24 -11.78
CA GLU A 167 21.69 7.39 -10.90
C GLU A 167 21.62 8.69 -11.71
N GLY A 168 20.59 9.50 -11.46
CA GLY A 168 20.27 10.69 -12.24
C GLY A 168 19.37 10.46 -13.45
N ASP A 169 19.10 9.21 -13.84
CA ASP A 169 18.19 8.91 -14.95
C ASP A 169 16.73 9.08 -14.52
N HIS A 170 15.88 9.45 -15.49
CA HIS A 170 14.46 9.66 -15.32
C HIS A 170 13.63 8.43 -15.66
N CYS A 171 12.56 8.24 -14.92
CA CYS A 171 11.48 7.31 -15.21
C CYS A 171 10.13 7.91 -14.81
N GLU A 172 9.04 7.22 -15.10
CA GLU A 172 7.71 7.66 -14.69
C GLU A 172 7.13 6.72 -13.63
N LEU A 173 6.38 7.28 -12.69
CA LEU A 173 5.58 6.56 -11.72
C LEU A 173 4.10 6.79 -11.97
N SER A 174 3.27 5.76 -11.83
CA SER A 174 1.83 5.95 -11.70
C SER A 174 1.48 6.60 -10.36
N LYS A 175 0.27 7.15 -10.20
CA LYS A 175 -0.27 7.49 -8.87
C LYS A 175 -0.19 6.28 -7.95
N ALA A 176 0.24 6.48 -6.70
CA ALA A 176 0.27 5.42 -5.69
C ALA A 176 -1.14 4.88 -5.43
N ARG A 177 -1.26 3.56 -5.28
CA ARG A 177 -2.51 2.82 -5.13
C ARG A 177 -2.39 1.77 -4.03
N GLY A 178 -3.51 1.14 -3.68
CA GLY A 178 -3.58 0.08 -2.70
C GLY A 178 -4.07 0.55 -1.33
N HIS A 179 -4.45 -0.42 -0.51
CA HIS A 179 -5.04 -0.19 0.81
C HIS A 179 -4.20 -0.77 1.95
N CYS A 180 -3.05 -1.40 1.60
CA CYS A 180 -2.16 -2.05 2.57
C CYS A 180 -1.19 -1.02 3.17
N PHE A 181 -1.71 -0.01 3.88
CA PHE A 181 -0.93 1.01 4.56
C PHE A 181 -1.48 1.29 5.96
N TYR A 182 -0.64 1.84 6.83
CA TYR A 182 -1.05 2.17 8.20
C TYR A 182 -2.04 3.33 8.23
N THR A 183 -3.06 3.19 9.08
CA THR A 183 -3.93 4.28 9.51
C THR A 183 -4.04 4.20 11.03
N ARG A 184 -3.90 5.31 11.72
CA ARG A 184 -3.69 5.35 13.18
C ARG A 184 -4.76 4.57 13.98
N GLY A 185 -6.03 4.58 13.58
CA GLY A 185 -7.08 3.94 14.37
C GLY A 185 -7.10 4.42 15.82
N SER A 186 -7.22 3.49 16.79
CA SER A 186 -7.07 3.75 18.22
C SER A 186 -5.60 3.90 18.63
N GLY A 187 -4.68 3.33 17.86
CA GLY A 187 -3.26 3.21 18.18
C GLY A 187 -2.93 2.18 19.27
N GLU A 188 -3.90 1.38 19.70
CA GLU A 188 -3.76 0.35 20.75
C GLU A 188 -3.98 -1.07 20.22
N GLU A 189 -4.54 -1.21 19.02
CA GLU A 189 -4.76 -2.51 18.39
C GLU A 189 -3.42 -3.20 18.08
N THR A 190 -3.37 -4.52 18.23
CA THR A 190 -2.18 -5.28 17.80
C THR A 190 -2.10 -5.30 16.27
N LEU A 191 -0.94 -4.99 15.71
CA LEU A 191 -0.65 -5.08 14.28
C LEU A 191 0.06 -6.40 13.99
N LEU A 192 -0.56 -7.24 13.17
CA LEU A 192 0.02 -8.48 12.65
C LEU A 192 0.42 -8.29 11.19
N LEU A 193 1.72 -8.23 10.94
CA LEU A 193 2.31 -8.05 9.61
C LEU A 193 2.98 -9.36 9.19
N ALA A 194 2.54 -9.97 8.09
CA ALA A 194 3.11 -11.24 7.63
C ALA A 194 3.38 -11.23 6.11
N GLY A 195 4.64 -11.43 5.73
CA GLY A 195 5.08 -11.36 4.34
C GLY A 195 6.09 -12.41 3.92
N THR A 196 6.12 -12.67 2.60
CA THR A 196 7.10 -13.57 1.98
C THR A 196 7.91 -12.85 0.91
N GLY A 197 9.23 -13.06 0.92
CA GLY A 197 10.15 -12.45 -0.04
C GLY A 197 10.02 -10.91 -0.03
N THR A 198 9.88 -10.30 -1.21
CA THR A 198 9.69 -8.83 -1.31
C THR A 198 8.35 -8.32 -0.80
N GLY A 199 7.44 -9.19 -0.34
CA GLY A 199 6.29 -8.79 0.48
C GLY A 199 6.68 -8.12 1.80
N LEU A 200 7.94 -8.23 2.22
CA LEU A 200 8.50 -7.44 3.32
C LEU A 200 8.51 -5.93 2.99
N SER A 201 8.68 -5.51 1.74
CA SER A 201 8.78 -4.10 1.34
C SER A 201 7.63 -3.22 1.89
N PRO A 202 6.35 -3.48 1.56
CA PRO A 202 5.25 -2.69 2.09
C PRO A 202 5.11 -2.84 3.61
N LEU A 203 5.36 -4.02 4.17
CA LEU A 203 5.24 -4.27 5.61
C LEU A 203 6.30 -3.53 6.42
N TYR A 204 7.49 -3.36 5.89
CA TYR A 204 8.55 -2.53 6.46
C TYR A 204 8.11 -1.07 6.55
N GLY A 205 7.51 -0.54 5.48
CA GLY A 205 6.93 0.80 5.47
C GLY A 205 5.79 0.95 6.48
N VAL A 206 4.84 0.01 6.51
CA VAL A 206 3.71 0.01 7.46
C VAL A 206 4.18 0.01 8.91
N ALA A 207 5.16 -0.85 9.26
CA ALA A 207 5.69 -0.94 10.62
C ALA A 207 6.36 0.38 11.05
N ARG A 208 7.21 0.94 10.17
CA ARG A 208 7.90 2.21 10.43
C ARG A 208 6.94 3.39 10.55
N GLN A 209 5.91 3.45 9.70
CA GLN A 209 4.87 4.49 9.79
C GLN A 209 4.11 4.38 11.12
N ALA A 210 3.74 3.17 11.54
CA ALA A 210 3.06 2.96 12.81
C ALA A 210 3.92 3.46 13.99
N LEU A 211 5.21 3.11 14.00
CA LEU A 211 6.16 3.56 15.03
C LEU A 211 6.34 5.09 15.00
N ALA A 212 6.49 5.70 13.83
CA ALA A 212 6.63 7.15 13.67
C ALA A 212 5.38 7.90 14.17
N GLU A 213 4.20 7.32 14.02
CA GLU A 213 2.93 7.87 14.53
C GLU A 213 2.64 7.50 15.99
N ASN A 214 3.61 6.97 16.73
CA ASN A 214 3.50 6.56 18.13
C ASN A 214 2.37 5.55 18.38
N HIS A 215 2.31 4.52 17.56
CA HIS A 215 1.46 3.35 17.81
C HIS A 215 1.91 2.65 19.10
N ARG A 216 0.96 2.34 19.99
CA ARG A 216 1.27 1.78 21.32
C ARG A 216 0.99 0.29 21.45
N GLY A 217 0.09 -0.24 20.62
CA GLY A 217 -0.17 -1.68 20.55
C GLY A 217 1.04 -2.46 20.03
N ASP A 218 1.07 -3.75 20.28
CA ASP A 218 2.14 -4.62 19.79
C ASP A 218 2.14 -4.68 18.25
N ILE A 219 3.33 -4.64 17.65
CA ILE A 219 3.56 -4.78 16.22
C ILE A 219 4.37 -6.05 15.98
N HIS A 220 3.76 -7.09 15.45
CA HIS A 220 4.43 -8.35 15.10
C HIS A 220 4.72 -8.39 13.61
N LEU A 221 5.99 -8.33 13.21
CA LEU A 221 6.42 -8.45 11.82
C LEU A 221 7.04 -9.82 11.55
N TYR A 222 6.39 -10.60 10.72
CA TYR A 222 6.88 -11.90 10.21
C TYR A 222 7.41 -11.74 8.80
N ALA A 223 8.74 -11.89 8.61
CA ALA A 223 9.36 -11.93 7.29
C ALA A 223 9.78 -13.37 6.98
N ALA A 224 9.25 -13.94 5.89
CA ALA A 224 9.50 -15.33 5.56
C ALA A 224 10.14 -15.52 4.18
N SER A 225 11.01 -16.54 4.10
CA SER A 225 11.74 -16.93 2.88
C SER A 225 11.86 -18.44 2.74
N GLY A 226 12.49 -18.91 1.66
CA GLY A 226 12.82 -20.30 1.46
C GLY A 226 13.97 -20.78 2.36
N SER A 227 15.02 -19.94 2.50
CA SER A 227 16.17 -20.16 3.38
C SER A 227 16.60 -18.83 4.04
N PRO A 228 17.40 -18.88 5.12
CA PRO A 228 17.84 -17.66 5.84
C PRO A 228 18.58 -16.65 4.96
N GLU A 229 19.37 -17.10 4.00
CA GLU A 229 20.16 -16.23 3.10
C GLU A 229 19.29 -15.38 2.18
N GLN A 230 18.03 -15.78 1.99
CA GLN A 230 17.04 -15.04 1.19
C GLN A 230 16.31 -13.96 2.01
N LEU A 231 16.49 -13.94 3.33
CA LEU A 231 16.01 -12.82 4.16
C LEU A 231 16.88 -11.59 3.91
N TYR A 232 16.30 -10.43 4.02
CA TYR A 232 17.00 -9.15 3.89
C TYR A 232 16.49 -8.17 4.94
N LEU A 233 17.19 -7.07 5.19
CA LEU A 233 16.95 -6.14 6.29
C LEU A 233 16.96 -6.81 7.69
N VAL A 234 17.67 -7.91 7.83
CA VAL A 234 17.65 -8.69 9.09
C VAL A 234 18.22 -7.86 10.24
N ASP A 235 19.34 -7.20 10.01
CA ASP A 235 20.03 -6.39 11.01
C ASP A 235 19.24 -5.10 11.31
N GLU A 236 18.74 -4.41 10.28
CA GLU A 236 17.92 -3.20 10.44
C GLU A 236 16.62 -3.48 11.21
N LEU A 237 15.98 -4.62 10.95
CA LEU A 237 14.76 -5.02 11.67
C LEU A 237 15.04 -5.48 13.10
N ALA A 238 16.20 -6.12 13.33
CA ALA A 238 16.64 -6.48 14.68
C ALA A 238 17.00 -5.22 15.51
N GLU A 239 17.66 -4.25 14.90
CA GLU A 239 17.95 -2.95 15.51
C GLU A 239 16.66 -2.20 15.84
N LEU A 240 15.70 -2.14 14.90
CA LEU A 240 14.39 -1.53 15.13
C LEU A 240 13.67 -2.18 16.32
N ALA A 241 13.73 -3.52 16.44
CA ALA A 241 13.16 -4.26 17.56
C ALA A 241 13.90 -3.97 18.88
N GLY A 242 15.18 -3.64 18.82
CA GLY A 242 15.96 -3.22 20.00
C GLY A 242 15.63 -1.81 20.50
N HIS A 243 15.09 -0.94 19.62
CA HIS A 243 14.75 0.44 19.96
C HIS A 243 13.28 0.65 20.35
N HIS A 244 12.40 -0.32 20.08
CA HIS A 244 10.96 -0.19 20.31
C HIS A 244 10.41 -1.43 21.01
N ASP A 245 10.05 -1.30 22.29
CA ASP A 245 9.56 -2.41 23.13
C ASP A 245 8.29 -3.09 22.57
N ASN A 246 7.49 -2.36 21.80
CA ASN A 246 6.26 -2.87 21.18
C ASN A 246 6.47 -3.40 19.75
N PHE A 247 7.70 -3.42 19.20
CA PHE A 247 7.99 -3.97 17.89
C PHE A 247 8.71 -5.32 17.99
N HIS A 248 8.12 -6.35 17.42
CA HIS A 248 8.58 -7.73 17.51
C HIS A 248 8.88 -8.28 16.10
N TYR A 249 10.15 -8.46 15.78
CA TYR A 249 10.60 -9.04 14.52
C TYR A 249 10.70 -10.56 14.60
N HIS A 250 10.11 -11.26 13.65
CA HIS A 250 10.06 -12.71 13.56
C HIS A 250 10.56 -13.20 12.19
N PRO A 251 11.88 -13.40 12.01
CA PRO A 251 12.40 -14.01 10.78
C PRO A 251 12.03 -15.49 10.71
N VAL A 252 11.55 -15.92 9.54
CA VAL A 252 11.10 -17.31 9.29
C VAL A 252 11.75 -17.84 8.02
N ALA A 253 12.25 -19.08 8.04
CA ALA A 253 12.70 -19.77 6.84
C ALA A 253 12.17 -21.21 6.81
N ARG A 254 11.92 -21.73 5.60
CA ARG A 254 11.39 -23.08 5.47
C ARG A 254 12.44 -24.16 5.75
N ARG A 255 13.73 -23.88 5.51
CA ARG A 255 14.84 -24.82 5.59
C ARG A 255 16.14 -24.12 5.98
N ASP A 256 17.17 -24.91 6.22
CA ASP A 256 18.58 -24.49 6.38
C ASP A 256 18.83 -23.51 7.55
N THR A 257 18.02 -23.59 8.63
CA THR A 257 18.10 -22.67 9.76
C THR A 257 19.12 -23.07 10.84
N GLU A 258 19.78 -24.20 10.69
CA GLU A 258 20.69 -24.76 11.73
C GLU A 258 21.83 -23.80 12.12
N ARG A 259 22.30 -22.97 11.17
CA ARG A 259 23.36 -21.96 11.41
C ARG A 259 22.80 -20.56 11.75
N HIS A 260 21.49 -20.44 11.84
CA HIS A 260 20.79 -19.16 12.05
C HIS A 260 19.78 -19.29 13.20
N PRO A 261 20.23 -19.39 14.48
CA PRO A 261 19.36 -19.71 15.60
C PRO A 261 18.28 -18.67 15.86
N GLN A 262 18.45 -17.43 15.35
CA GLN A 262 17.44 -16.36 15.40
C GLN A 262 16.31 -16.54 14.38
N VAL A 263 16.50 -17.37 13.34
CA VAL A 263 15.52 -17.63 12.30
C VAL A 263 14.69 -18.86 12.65
N LYS A 264 13.37 -18.69 12.74
CA LYS A 264 12.48 -19.80 13.04
C LYS A 264 12.24 -20.67 11.81
N GLN A 265 12.48 -21.98 11.93
CA GLN A 265 12.17 -22.92 10.86
C GLN A 265 10.69 -23.26 10.83
N GLY A 266 10.08 -23.23 9.62
CA GLY A 266 8.72 -23.69 9.43
C GLY A 266 7.95 -22.99 8.31
N ASP A 267 6.69 -23.37 8.15
CA ASP A 267 5.74 -22.67 7.29
C ASP A 267 5.19 -21.44 8.01
N LEU A 268 5.19 -20.31 7.32
CA LEU A 268 4.74 -19.02 7.89
C LEU A 268 3.28 -19.10 8.37
N VAL A 269 2.40 -19.74 7.59
CA VAL A 269 0.97 -19.82 7.92
C VAL A 269 0.78 -20.61 9.22
N ASP A 270 1.49 -21.72 9.38
CA ASP A 270 1.43 -22.54 10.59
C ASP A 270 1.99 -21.80 11.81
N ILE A 271 3.09 -21.07 11.65
CA ILE A 271 3.71 -20.31 12.74
C ILE A 271 2.79 -19.19 13.21
N VAL A 272 2.27 -18.40 12.29
CA VAL A 272 1.37 -17.27 12.59
C VAL A 272 0.08 -17.77 13.24
N SER A 273 -0.56 -18.78 12.65
CA SER A 273 -1.85 -19.28 13.14
C SER A 273 -1.78 -19.92 14.53
N ARG A 274 -0.65 -20.52 14.90
CA ARG A 274 -0.45 -21.07 16.27
C ARG A 274 -0.15 -20.01 17.30
N ARG A 275 0.56 -18.93 16.91
CA ARG A 275 0.94 -17.85 17.84
C ARG A 275 -0.21 -16.86 18.06
N HIS A 276 -1.00 -16.62 17.03
CA HIS A 276 -2.12 -15.68 17.02
C HIS A 276 -3.41 -16.44 16.77
N ASN A 277 -3.95 -17.09 17.78
CA ASN A 277 -5.16 -17.91 17.70
C ASN A 277 -6.47 -17.15 17.98
N ASP A 278 -6.38 -15.91 18.47
CA ASP A 278 -7.46 -14.94 18.60
C ASP A 278 -7.00 -13.60 18.03
N LEU A 279 -7.62 -13.18 16.92
CA LEU A 279 -7.29 -11.95 16.20
C LEU A 279 -8.38 -10.87 16.35
N LYS A 280 -9.26 -10.98 17.34
CA LYS A 280 -10.14 -9.88 17.70
C LYS A 280 -9.31 -8.65 18.06
N ALA A 281 -9.72 -7.49 17.58
CA ALA A 281 -9.01 -6.23 17.75
C ALA A 281 -7.56 -6.23 17.20
N HIS A 282 -7.22 -7.13 16.26
CA HIS A 282 -5.99 -7.06 15.49
C HIS A 282 -6.25 -6.41 14.14
N ARG A 283 -5.28 -5.64 13.67
CA ARG A 283 -5.20 -5.24 12.28
C ARG A 283 -4.13 -6.07 11.59
N VAL A 284 -4.49 -6.71 10.49
CA VAL A 284 -3.68 -7.73 9.82
C VAL A 284 -3.24 -7.23 8.45
N TYR A 285 -1.93 -7.25 8.18
CA TYR A 285 -1.33 -6.86 6.92
C TYR A 285 -0.60 -8.05 6.29
N LEU A 286 -0.99 -8.44 5.09
CA LEU A 286 -0.51 -9.66 4.42
C LEU A 286 0.02 -9.33 3.03
N CYS A 287 1.33 -9.56 2.79
CA CYS A 287 1.95 -9.21 1.52
C CYS A 287 2.85 -10.31 0.96
N GLY A 288 2.86 -10.49 -0.36
CA GLY A 288 3.74 -11.42 -1.04
C GLY A 288 3.05 -12.56 -1.78
N ALA A 289 3.51 -13.80 -1.61
CA ALA A 289 3.03 -14.96 -2.39
C ALA A 289 1.50 -15.16 -2.28
N PRO A 290 0.75 -15.21 -3.41
CA PRO A 290 -0.72 -15.27 -3.40
C PRO A 290 -1.30 -16.41 -2.58
N ALA A 291 -0.67 -17.60 -2.64
CA ALA A 291 -1.12 -18.76 -1.87
C ALA A 291 -1.01 -18.55 -0.35
N MET A 292 0.04 -17.88 0.12
CA MET A 292 0.21 -17.52 1.53
C MET A 292 -0.80 -16.46 1.95
N VAL A 293 -0.91 -15.39 1.18
CA VAL A 293 -1.84 -14.28 1.45
C VAL A 293 -3.28 -14.81 1.58
N LYS A 294 -3.76 -15.59 0.59
CA LYS A 294 -5.10 -16.18 0.60
C LYS A 294 -5.36 -17.07 1.82
N LYS A 295 -4.36 -17.89 2.22
CA LYS A 295 -4.49 -18.76 3.40
C LYS A 295 -4.60 -17.95 4.68
N LEU A 296 -3.69 -16.97 4.88
CA LEU A 296 -3.70 -16.13 6.09
C LEU A 296 -4.92 -15.23 6.16
N GLN A 297 -5.41 -14.65 5.04
CA GLN A 297 -6.67 -13.90 5.02
C GLN A 297 -7.83 -14.74 5.57
N LYS A 298 -8.00 -15.96 5.05
CA LYS A 298 -9.05 -16.86 5.50
C LYS A 298 -8.90 -17.22 6.99
N LEU A 299 -7.69 -17.55 7.43
CA LEU A 299 -7.43 -17.91 8.83
C LEU A 299 -7.64 -16.70 9.75
N SER A 300 -7.18 -15.53 9.40
CA SER A 300 -7.36 -14.31 10.21
C SER A 300 -8.83 -14.00 10.42
N PHE A 301 -9.64 -14.11 9.37
CA PHE A 301 -11.10 -13.95 9.50
C PHE A 301 -11.73 -15.00 10.43
N LEU A 302 -11.36 -16.27 10.29
CA LEU A 302 -11.84 -17.35 11.13
C LEU A 302 -11.40 -17.24 12.60
N GLN A 303 -10.27 -16.59 12.84
CA GLN A 303 -9.73 -16.30 14.18
C GLN A 303 -10.25 -14.97 14.78
N GLY A 304 -11.19 -14.31 14.10
CA GLY A 304 -11.96 -13.20 14.66
C GLY A 304 -11.55 -11.81 14.20
N ALA A 305 -10.56 -11.67 13.32
CA ALA A 305 -10.25 -10.36 12.73
C ALA A 305 -11.44 -9.84 11.89
N ALA A 306 -11.75 -8.55 12.02
CA ALA A 306 -12.79 -7.94 11.20
C ALA A 306 -12.35 -7.88 9.73
N ILE A 307 -13.28 -8.07 8.80
CA ILE A 307 -12.96 -8.11 7.36
C ILE A 307 -12.25 -6.84 6.87
N ASN A 308 -12.62 -5.68 7.41
CA ASN A 308 -12.03 -4.38 7.06
C ASN A 308 -10.66 -4.14 7.71
N ASP A 309 -10.27 -4.97 8.69
CA ASP A 309 -8.97 -4.92 9.36
C ASP A 309 -8.00 -5.97 8.79
N ILE A 310 -8.39 -6.70 7.75
CA ILE A 310 -7.52 -7.63 7.01
C ILE A 310 -7.12 -6.99 5.68
N LEU A 311 -5.95 -6.37 5.65
CA LEU A 311 -5.38 -5.65 4.53
C LEU A 311 -4.37 -6.55 3.81
N ALA A 312 -4.54 -6.76 2.51
CA ALA A 312 -3.73 -7.73 1.81
C ALA A 312 -3.33 -7.26 0.40
N ASP A 313 -2.08 -7.57 0.04
CA ASP A 313 -1.51 -7.33 -1.26
C ASP A 313 -0.79 -8.59 -1.77
N ALA A 314 -1.43 -9.30 -2.69
CA ALA A 314 -0.90 -10.52 -3.26
C ALA A 314 -0.07 -10.21 -4.53
N PHE A 315 1.20 -10.62 -4.54
CA PHE A 315 2.11 -10.34 -5.64
C PHE A 315 1.93 -11.35 -6.78
N GLU A 316 1.01 -11.06 -7.68
CA GLU A 316 0.75 -11.88 -8.84
C GLU A 316 1.90 -11.76 -9.87
N SER A 317 2.43 -12.90 -10.31
CA SER A 317 3.32 -12.92 -11.46
C SER A 317 2.45 -12.89 -12.74
N PRO A 318 2.82 -12.11 -13.76
CA PRO A 318 2.15 -12.28 -15.05
C PRO A 318 2.33 -13.70 -15.55
N ALA A 319 1.27 -14.20 -16.15
CA ALA A 319 1.27 -15.49 -16.84
C ALA A 319 2.28 -15.53 -17.98
#